data_dacd0e4be2f9615f85819965f9838488
#
_entry.id   dacd0e4be2f9615f85819965f9838488
#
_cell.length_a   1.000
_cell.length_b   1.000
_cell.length_c   1.000
_cell.angle_alpha   90.00
_cell.angle_beta   90.00
_cell.angle_gamma   90.00
#
_symmetry.space_group_name_H-M   'P 1'
#
loop_
_entity.id
_entity.type
_entity.pdbx_description
1 polymer ?
#
loop_
_entity_poly.entity_id
_entity_poly.type
_entity_poly.pdbx_seq_one_letter_code
_entity_poly.pdbx_strand_id
1 'polypeptide(L)'
;LSNLSNQVSLSTTICPGISELMDARSNYLANYEGYQGYPVISNILVPQNNNLGDDLWLSVHVNDANYVCVYYRFGANQIFQNIELYDDGLHNDGLAGDGVFGGKISNCSNSLDYYFYAENDSAGSFSPERAAYEFYTARFSILPSDIVINELMSNNVSVINDNSGVFEDWIELYNTTNFHISINGLFLTDTVSNLFKWKLPNHVIAPNSYFTIWADEDGHQGFKHANFKLSNMGETVILSQYDSTIVDSITYQSQIDNISFGRSPNGFGFFDMLTPTYNSNND
;
A
#
# COMPACT_ATOMS: atom_id res chain seq x y z
N LEU A 1 22.62 -3.13 -19.00
CA LEU A 1 22.87 -4.25 -19.94
C LEU A 1 21.72 -5.27 -19.93
N SER A 2 21.13 -5.59 -18.79
CA SER A 2 19.94 -6.48 -18.71
C SER A 2 18.72 -5.93 -19.45
N ASN A 3 18.50 -4.61 -19.42
CA ASN A 3 17.46 -3.94 -20.19
C ASN A 3 17.65 -4.04 -21.70
N LEU A 4 18.88 -4.04 -22.14
CA LEU A 4 19.19 -4.21 -23.54
C LEU A 4 18.93 -5.66 -23.99
N SER A 5 19.15 -6.66 -23.12
CA SER A 5 18.87 -8.07 -23.43
C SER A 5 17.35 -8.36 -23.55
N ASN A 6 16.52 -7.75 -22.72
CA ASN A 6 15.06 -7.89 -22.83
C ASN A 6 14.47 -7.17 -24.05
N GLN A 7 15.01 -6.01 -24.41
CA GLN A 7 14.67 -5.37 -25.70
C GLN A 7 15.18 -6.14 -26.91
N VAL A 8 16.31 -6.83 -26.76
CA VAL A 8 16.88 -7.68 -27.81
C VAL A 8 15.99 -8.89 -28.08
N SER A 9 15.36 -9.50 -27.08
CA SER A 9 14.45 -10.63 -27.33
C SER A 9 13.21 -10.25 -28.15
N LEU A 10 12.74 -9.01 -28.06
CA LEU A 10 11.68 -8.46 -28.91
C LEU A 10 12.21 -8.02 -30.29
N SER A 11 13.46 -7.59 -30.38
CA SER A 11 14.06 -7.09 -31.63
C SER A 11 14.72 -8.18 -32.47
N THR A 12 15.09 -9.34 -31.92
CA THR A 12 15.56 -10.50 -32.69
C THR A 12 14.51 -11.05 -33.66
N THR A 13 13.22 -10.80 -33.35
CA THR A 13 12.11 -11.13 -34.28
C THR A 13 11.99 -10.10 -35.40
N ILE A 14 12.41 -8.87 -35.20
CA ILE A 14 12.26 -7.75 -36.17
C ILE A 14 13.57 -7.44 -36.89
N CYS A 15 14.72 -7.61 -36.21
CA CYS A 15 16.05 -7.30 -36.71
C CYS A 15 17.05 -8.42 -36.37
N PRO A 16 17.14 -9.47 -37.18
CA PRO A 16 18.18 -10.49 -37.01
C PRO A 16 19.58 -9.84 -36.99
N GLY A 17 20.42 -10.24 -36.03
CA GLY A 17 21.79 -9.69 -35.87
C GLY A 17 21.93 -8.63 -34.76
N ILE A 18 20.83 -8.08 -34.23
CA ILE A 18 20.95 -7.16 -33.08
C ILE A 18 21.43 -7.90 -31.83
N SER A 19 21.03 -9.15 -31.60
CA SER A 19 21.51 -9.92 -30.46
C SER A 19 23.03 -10.12 -30.52
N GLU A 20 23.56 -10.43 -31.69
CA GLU A 20 25.01 -10.60 -31.91
C GLU A 20 25.80 -9.32 -31.65
N LEU A 21 25.24 -8.17 -32.07
CA LEU A 21 25.85 -6.86 -31.80
C LEU A 21 25.81 -6.51 -30.32
N MET A 22 24.71 -6.86 -29.63
CA MET A 22 24.56 -6.62 -28.20
C MET A 22 25.49 -7.52 -27.38
N ASP A 23 25.62 -8.79 -27.77
CA ASP A 23 26.54 -9.75 -27.15
C ASP A 23 28.00 -9.30 -27.34
N ALA A 24 28.35 -8.85 -28.56
CA ALA A 24 29.70 -8.32 -28.86
C ALA A 24 29.99 -7.08 -28.03
N ARG A 25 29.02 -6.16 -27.87
CA ARG A 25 29.17 -4.97 -27.04
C ARG A 25 29.26 -5.31 -25.56
N SER A 26 28.43 -6.24 -25.07
CA SER A 26 28.48 -6.72 -23.69
C SER A 26 29.82 -7.37 -23.37
N ASN A 27 30.33 -8.22 -24.28
CA ASN A 27 31.67 -8.83 -24.15
C ASN A 27 32.79 -7.80 -24.19
N TYR A 28 32.68 -6.77 -25.03
CA TYR A 28 33.65 -5.67 -25.07
C TYR A 28 33.68 -4.92 -23.75
N LEU A 29 32.51 -4.53 -23.23
CA LEU A 29 32.40 -3.81 -21.94
C LEU A 29 32.91 -4.65 -20.77
N ALA A 30 32.56 -5.94 -20.72
CA ALA A 30 32.98 -6.85 -19.67
C ALA A 30 34.53 -7.07 -19.64
N ASN A 31 35.20 -6.88 -20.77
CA ASN A 31 36.67 -7.00 -20.90
C ASN A 31 37.36 -5.64 -20.97
N TYR A 32 36.64 -4.54 -20.83
CA TYR A 32 37.26 -3.20 -20.82
C TYR A 32 38.01 -2.99 -19.53
N GLU A 33 39.29 -2.63 -19.65
CA GLU A 33 40.18 -2.34 -18.53
C GLU A 33 39.59 -1.17 -17.72
N GLY A 34 39.27 -1.41 -16.43
CA GLY A 34 38.59 -0.46 -15.54
C GLY A 34 37.07 -0.58 -15.45
N TYR A 35 36.42 -1.50 -16.21
CA TYR A 35 35.00 -1.76 -16.01
C TYR A 35 34.76 -2.56 -14.72
N GLN A 36 34.08 -1.94 -13.77
CA GLN A 36 33.82 -2.50 -12.43
C GLN A 36 32.42 -3.20 -12.34
N GLY A 37 31.70 -3.24 -13.43
CA GLY A 37 30.30 -3.65 -13.41
C GLY A 37 29.34 -2.46 -13.25
N TYR A 38 28.08 -2.74 -13.09
CA TYR A 38 27.05 -1.74 -12.80
C TYR A 38 26.55 -1.90 -11.36
N PRO A 39 26.09 -0.82 -10.72
CA PRO A 39 25.48 -0.91 -9.39
C PRO A 39 24.27 -1.84 -9.35
N VAL A 40 24.15 -2.62 -8.28
CA VAL A 40 23.02 -3.53 -8.09
C VAL A 40 22.06 -2.95 -7.04
N ILE A 41 20.89 -2.52 -7.50
CA ILE A 41 19.83 -1.98 -6.65
C ILE A 41 18.94 -3.12 -6.17
N SER A 42 18.74 -3.24 -4.86
CA SER A 42 17.98 -4.31 -4.22
C SER A 42 17.27 -3.83 -2.94
N ASN A 43 16.46 -4.70 -2.33
CA ASN A 43 15.81 -4.47 -1.04
C ASN A 43 15.15 -3.07 -0.91
N ILE A 44 14.32 -2.72 -1.89
CA ILE A 44 13.58 -1.47 -1.88
C ILE A 44 12.53 -1.54 -0.77
N LEU A 45 12.70 -0.69 0.25
CA LEU A 45 11.70 -0.55 1.30
C LEU A 45 10.68 0.49 0.84
N VAL A 46 9.49 -0.01 0.48
CA VAL A 46 8.34 0.85 0.19
C VAL A 46 7.69 1.24 1.51
N PRO A 47 7.62 2.53 1.84
CA PRO A 47 6.97 2.97 3.08
C PRO A 47 5.48 2.58 3.09
N GLN A 48 5.06 2.02 4.22
CA GLN A 48 3.74 1.39 4.36
C GLN A 48 2.68 2.33 4.98
N ASN A 49 3.08 3.43 5.59
CA ASN A 49 2.21 4.27 6.43
C ASN A 49 2.39 5.75 6.08
N ASN A 50 1.79 6.17 5.00
CA ASN A 50 1.90 7.55 4.55
C ASN A 50 0.56 8.27 4.76
N ASN A 51 0.56 9.32 5.59
CA ASN A 51 -0.58 10.24 5.65
C ASN A 51 -0.34 11.43 4.72
N LEU A 52 -1.42 12.03 4.27
CA LEU A 52 -1.34 13.24 3.46
C LEU A 52 -0.58 14.34 4.22
N GLY A 53 0.45 14.90 3.59
CA GLY A 53 1.31 15.91 4.17
C GLY A 53 2.51 15.38 4.96
N ASP A 54 2.59 14.07 5.20
CA ASP A 54 3.75 13.46 5.85
C ASP A 54 4.99 13.50 4.94
N ASP A 55 6.15 13.43 5.57
CA ASP A 55 7.42 13.20 4.89
C ASP A 55 7.54 11.71 4.53
N LEU A 56 7.96 11.42 3.31
CA LEU A 56 8.25 10.07 2.85
C LEU A 56 9.73 9.77 2.98
N TRP A 57 10.08 8.84 3.86
CA TRP A 57 11.42 8.26 3.91
C TRP A 57 11.51 7.07 2.98
N LEU A 58 12.48 7.11 2.07
CA LEU A 58 12.80 6.03 1.15
C LEU A 58 14.18 5.49 1.50
N SER A 59 14.34 4.17 1.47
CA SER A 59 15.64 3.53 1.58
C SER A 59 15.76 2.36 0.62
N VAL A 60 16.99 2.12 0.15
CA VAL A 60 17.31 1.10 -0.85
C VAL A 60 18.72 0.59 -0.62
N HIS A 61 18.92 -0.72 -0.72
CA HIS A 61 20.25 -1.29 -0.66
C HIS A 61 20.89 -1.29 -2.05
N VAL A 62 22.10 -0.72 -2.17
CA VAL A 62 22.86 -0.63 -3.42
C VAL A 62 24.28 -1.11 -3.20
N ASN A 63 24.73 -2.04 -4.03
CA ASN A 63 26.11 -2.46 -4.10
C ASN A 63 26.85 -1.72 -5.23
N ASP A 64 28.12 -1.40 -4.97
CA ASP A 64 29.06 -0.83 -5.96
C ASP A 64 28.61 0.51 -6.57
N ALA A 65 28.04 1.41 -5.77
CA ALA A 65 27.65 2.76 -6.19
C ALA A 65 28.49 3.84 -5.50
N ASN A 66 28.81 4.89 -6.25
CA ASN A 66 29.39 6.13 -5.76
C ASN A 66 28.33 7.24 -5.59
N TYR A 67 27.21 7.09 -6.29
CA TYR A 67 26.09 8.02 -6.24
C TYR A 67 24.78 7.26 -6.35
N VAL A 68 23.82 7.60 -5.49
CA VAL A 68 22.46 7.06 -5.50
C VAL A 68 21.46 8.19 -5.38
N CYS A 69 20.41 8.18 -6.18
CA CYS A 69 19.32 9.13 -6.06
C CYS A 69 17.97 8.49 -6.35
N VAL A 70 16.92 9.13 -5.89
CA VAL A 70 15.54 8.82 -6.27
C VAL A 70 14.96 9.95 -7.11
N TYR A 71 14.39 9.58 -8.25
CA TYR A 71 13.57 10.46 -9.06
C TYR A 71 12.12 10.31 -8.66
N TYR A 72 11.38 11.41 -8.48
CA TYR A 72 10.00 11.40 -8.05
C TYR A 72 9.16 12.50 -8.70
N ARG A 73 7.85 12.30 -8.75
CA ARG A 73 6.88 13.31 -9.17
C ARG A 73 5.55 13.13 -8.44
N PHE A 74 4.84 14.23 -8.22
CA PHE A 74 3.48 14.23 -7.71
C PHE A 74 2.47 14.31 -8.87
N GLY A 75 1.93 13.16 -9.28
CA GLY A 75 0.98 13.06 -10.38
C GLY A 75 1.59 12.90 -11.77
N ALA A 76 0.85 12.25 -12.66
CA ALA A 76 1.34 11.76 -13.96
C ALA A 76 1.80 12.86 -14.94
N ASN A 77 1.30 14.09 -14.78
CA ASN A 77 1.62 15.20 -15.67
C ASN A 77 2.82 16.05 -15.21
N GLN A 78 3.45 15.70 -14.09
CA GLN A 78 4.61 16.42 -13.57
C GLN A 78 5.91 15.81 -14.09
N ILE A 79 6.93 16.65 -14.19
CA ILE A 79 8.30 16.21 -14.51
C ILE A 79 8.92 15.58 -13.26
N PHE A 80 9.66 14.49 -13.43
CA PHE A 80 10.42 13.90 -12.35
C PHE A 80 11.49 14.86 -11.84
N GLN A 81 11.51 15.09 -10.55
CA GLN A 81 12.56 15.75 -9.79
C GLN A 81 13.43 14.69 -9.11
N ASN A 82 14.60 15.04 -8.59
CA ASN A 82 15.43 14.09 -7.87
C ASN A 82 15.91 14.64 -6.52
N ILE A 83 16.20 13.73 -5.62
CA ILE A 83 17.00 13.95 -4.41
C ILE A 83 18.08 12.89 -4.32
N GLU A 84 19.24 13.27 -3.81
CA GLU A 84 20.31 12.35 -3.49
C GLU A 84 19.97 11.53 -2.25
N LEU A 85 20.39 10.26 -2.23
CA LEU A 85 20.26 9.36 -1.09
C LEU A 85 21.66 9.13 -0.51
N TYR A 86 21.75 9.02 0.82
CA TYR A 86 23.00 8.93 1.56
C TYR A 86 23.05 7.63 2.37
N ASP A 87 24.26 7.09 2.51
CA ASP A 87 24.61 5.95 3.36
C ASP A 87 25.50 6.47 4.52
N ASP A 88 24.91 7.29 5.41
CA ASP A 88 25.65 8.00 6.45
C ASP A 88 25.13 7.75 7.88
N GLY A 89 24.09 6.89 8.02
CA GLY A 89 23.45 6.55 9.28
C GLY A 89 22.51 7.64 9.83
N LEU A 90 22.18 8.70 9.02
CA LEU A 90 21.36 9.83 9.43
C LEU A 90 20.07 9.98 8.62
N HIS A 91 19.97 9.32 7.48
CA HIS A 91 18.89 9.49 6.51
C HIS A 91 17.92 8.30 6.48
N ASN A 92 17.69 7.66 7.63
CA ASN A 92 16.88 6.44 7.77
C ASN A 92 17.42 5.27 6.93
N ASP A 93 18.74 5.21 6.85
CA ASP A 93 19.56 4.34 6.04
C ASP A 93 20.28 3.23 6.83
N GLY A 94 20.09 3.16 8.15
CA GLY A 94 20.72 2.14 9.01
C GLY A 94 22.02 2.61 9.60
N LEU A 95 23.11 1.92 9.33
CA LEU A 95 24.46 2.27 9.77
C LEU A 95 25.27 2.85 8.60
N ALA A 96 26.07 3.86 8.86
CA ALA A 96 26.93 4.44 7.84
C ALA A 96 27.84 3.37 7.18
N GLY A 97 27.80 3.28 5.85
CA GLY A 97 28.61 2.36 5.06
C GLY A 97 28.09 0.93 5.00
N ASP A 98 26.83 0.68 5.32
CA ASP A 98 26.22 -0.67 5.25
C ASP A 98 25.59 -0.99 3.88
N GLY A 99 25.67 -0.05 2.93
CA GLY A 99 25.14 -0.18 1.58
C GLY A 99 23.66 0.18 1.46
N VAL A 100 23.02 0.60 2.56
CA VAL A 100 21.65 1.13 2.54
C VAL A 100 21.70 2.63 2.37
N PHE A 101 21.10 3.13 1.31
CA PHE A 101 21.02 4.57 1.02
C PHE A 101 19.62 5.06 1.33
N GLY A 102 19.52 6.17 2.08
CA GLY A 102 18.25 6.73 2.51
C GLY A 102 18.12 8.22 2.19
N GLY A 103 16.86 8.68 2.16
CA GLY A 103 16.53 10.09 1.95
C GLY A 103 15.07 10.38 2.12
N LYS A 104 14.73 11.67 2.14
CA LYS A 104 13.40 12.16 2.50
C LYS A 104 12.79 13.05 1.43
N ILE A 105 11.57 12.70 1.02
CA ILE A 105 10.71 13.57 0.21
C ILE A 105 9.68 14.22 1.13
N SER A 106 9.66 15.55 1.18
CA SER A 106 8.79 16.29 2.10
C SER A 106 7.50 16.75 1.46
N ASN A 107 6.48 16.99 2.30
CA ASN A 107 5.15 17.52 1.91
C ASN A 107 4.44 16.66 0.85
N CYS A 108 4.44 15.37 1.05
CA CYS A 108 3.83 14.44 0.10
C CYS A 108 2.31 14.62 0.02
N SER A 109 1.78 14.67 -1.21
CA SER A 109 0.37 14.86 -1.48
C SER A 109 -0.16 13.84 -2.49
N ASN A 110 -1.35 13.29 -2.24
CA ASN A 110 -2.08 12.33 -3.08
C ASN A 110 -1.29 11.04 -3.39
N SER A 111 -0.54 11.03 -4.48
CA SER A 111 0.33 9.92 -4.88
C SER A 111 1.65 10.44 -5.40
N LEU A 112 2.68 9.64 -5.20
CA LEU A 112 4.04 9.91 -5.64
C LEU A 112 4.49 8.74 -6.52
N ASP A 113 4.84 9.02 -7.77
CA ASP A 113 5.54 8.08 -8.63
C ASP A 113 7.06 8.28 -8.44
N TYR A 114 7.82 7.20 -8.31
CA TYR A 114 9.26 7.29 -8.10
C TYR A 114 10.02 6.09 -8.66
N TYR A 115 11.32 6.32 -8.96
CA TYR A 115 12.28 5.28 -9.34
C TYR A 115 13.67 5.63 -8.84
N PHE A 116 14.51 4.62 -8.64
CA PHE A 116 15.88 4.79 -8.18
C PHE A 116 16.86 4.80 -9.35
N TYR A 117 17.93 5.54 -9.18
CA TYR A 117 19.11 5.53 -10.01
C TYR A 117 20.36 5.40 -9.15
N ALA A 118 21.30 4.57 -9.57
CA ALA A 118 22.59 4.43 -8.95
C ALA A 118 23.67 4.37 -10.01
N GLU A 119 24.85 4.97 -9.73
CA GLU A 119 25.98 4.94 -10.63
C GLU A 119 27.31 4.76 -9.89
N ASN A 120 28.27 4.19 -10.60
CA ASN A 120 29.69 4.19 -10.28
C ASN A 120 30.50 4.76 -11.45
N ASP A 121 31.83 4.74 -11.36
CA ASP A 121 32.71 5.28 -12.40
C ASP A 121 32.60 4.58 -13.76
N SER A 122 31.91 3.42 -13.81
CA SER A 122 31.84 2.58 -15.02
C SER A 122 30.45 2.56 -15.65
N ALA A 123 29.38 2.61 -14.85
CA ALA A 123 28.03 2.40 -15.34
C ALA A 123 26.97 2.92 -14.35
N GLY A 124 25.75 3.08 -14.85
CA GLY A 124 24.56 3.35 -14.04
C GLY A 124 23.50 2.28 -14.19
N SER A 125 22.61 2.17 -13.19
CA SER A 125 21.45 1.29 -13.21
C SER A 125 20.21 1.99 -12.69
N PHE A 126 19.05 1.48 -13.08
CA PHE A 126 17.74 1.96 -12.64
C PHE A 126 16.95 0.85 -11.95
N SER A 127 16.07 1.24 -11.05
CA SER A 127 15.05 0.36 -10.50
C SER A 127 13.71 1.10 -10.38
N PRO A 128 12.64 0.68 -11.09
CA PRO A 128 12.60 -0.42 -12.08
C PRO A 128 13.53 -0.18 -13.27
N GLU A 129 13.90 -1.25 -13.97
CA GLU A 129 14.87 -1.18 -15.10
C GLU A 129 14.44 -0.23 -16.23
N ARG A 130 13.15 -0.08 -16.45
CA ARG A 130 12.55 0.80 -17.47
C ARG A 130 12.08 2.12 -16.87
N ALA A 131 12.89 2.67 -15.98
CA ALA A 131 12.62 3.92 -15.28
C ALA A 131 12.03 5.02 -16.17
N ALA A 132 11.19 5.86 -15.57
CA ALA A 132 10.30 6.86 -16.18
C ALA A 132 9.12 6.29 -17.01
N TYR A 133 9.18 5.04 -17.46
CA TYR A 133 8.05 4.30 -18.06
C TYR A 133 7.45 3.30 -17.06
N GLU A 134 8.29 2.71 -16.21
CA GLU A 134 7.92 1.88 -15.07
C GLU A 134 8.46 2.56 -13.81
N PHE A 135 7.62 2.67 -12.79
CA PHE A 135 7.96 3.36 -11.55
C PHE A 135 7.20 2.72 -10.38
N TYR A 136 7.70 2.92 -9.20
CA TYR A 136 6.98 2.62 -7.97
C TYR A 136 5.99 3.74 -7.68
N THR A 137 4.91 3.42 -6.96
CA THR A 137 3.94 4.42 -6.53
C THR A 137 3.72 4.32 -5.02
N ALA A 138 3.91 5.43 -4.31
CA ALA A 138 3.47 5.62 -2.94
C ALA A 138 2.20 6.46 -2.92
N ARG A 139 1.20 6.05 -2.15
CA ARG A 139 -0.06 6.78 -1.98
C ARG A 139 -0.15 7.37 -0.58
N PHE A 140 -0.72 8.57 -0.51
CA PHE A 140 -0.94 9.34 0.73
C PHE A 140 -2.42 9.61 0.99
N SER A 141 -3.29 9.10 0.14
CA SER A 141 -4.74 9.14 0.30
C SER A 141 -5.34 7.78 -0.03
N ILE A 142 -6.35 7.42 0.72
CA ILE A 142 -7.16 6.25 0.45
C ILE A 142 -8.23 6.66 -0.56
N LEU A 143 -8.31 5.97 -1.68
CA LEU A 143 -9.35 6.20 -2.68
C LEU A 143 -10.62 5.44 -2.27
N PRO A 144 -11.81 5.90 -2.73
CA PRO A 144 -13.01 5.09 -2.63
C PRO A 144 -12.78 3.68 -3.16
N SER A 145 -13.23 2.68 -2.42
CA SER A 145 -13.04 1.25 -2.70
C SER A 145 -11.66 0.65 -2.45
N ASP A 146 -10.63 1.39 -2.03
CA ASP A 146 -9.35 0.79 -1.60
C ASP A 146 -9.54 -0.01 -0.30
N ILE A 147 -10.31 0.53 0.64
CA ILE A 147 -10.80 -0.15 1.85
C ILE A 147 -12.32 -0.11 1.79
N VAL A 148 -12.94 -1.24 1.98
CA VAL A 148 -14.40 -1.34 1.97
C VAL A 148 -14.94 -1.96 3.25
N ILE A 149 -16.18 -1.62 3.59
CA ILE A 149 -16.96 -2.37 4.55
C ILE A 149 -17.37 -3.67 3.84
N ASN A 150 -16.76 -4.78 4.25
CA ASN A 150 -16.90 -6.07 3.57
C ASN A 150 -18.04 -6.91 4.12
N GLU A 151 -18.16 -6.93 5.45
CA GLU A 151 -19.18 -7.69 6.17
C GLU A 151 -19.51 -7.00 7.48
N LEU A 152 -20.72 -7.13 7.95
CA LEU A 152 -21.15 -6.69 9.28
C LEU A 152 -22.17 -7.65 9.89
N MET A 153 -22.22 -7.68 11.21
CA MET A 153 -23.22 -8.42 11.96
C MET A 153 -23.73 -7.55 13.10
N SER A 154 -24.99 -7.16 13.04
CA SER A 154 -25.66 -6.31 14.04
C SER A 154 -26.52 -7.10 15.02
N ASN A 155 -26.43 -8.41 15.03
CA ASN A 155 -27.13 -9.28 15.97
C ASN A 155 -26.35 -10.60 16.17
N ASN A 156 -25.19 -10.50 16.78
CA ASN A 156 -24.31 -11.64 17.10
C ASN A 156 -24.68 -12.21 18.46
N VAL A 157 -25.47 -13.26 18.47
CA VAL A 157 -25.94 -13.90 19.72
C VAL A 157 -25.03 -15.06 20.14
N SER A 158 -24.37 -15.76 19.18
CA SER A 158 -23.62 -16.97 19.48
C SER A 158 -22.58 -17.38 18.42
N VAL A 159 -22.20 -16.49 17.50
CA VAL A 159 -21.28 -16.85 16.39
C VAL A 159 -19.84 -16.71 16.83
N ILE A 160 -19.42 -15.53 17.24
CA ILE A 160 -18.05 -15.24 17.64
C ILE A 160 -18.03 -14.24 18.79
N ASN A 161 -17.21 -14.50 19.79
CA ASN A 161 -16.98 -13.59 20.91
C ASN A 161 -15.71 -12.75 20.69
N ASP A 162 -15.74 -11.59 21.31
CA ASP A 162 -14.60 -10.71 21.45
C ASP A 162 -13.52 -11.30 22.40
N ASN A 163 -12.48 -10.55 22.66
CA ASN A 163 -11.40 -10.94 23.57
C ASN A 163 -11.82 -11.03 25.05
N SER A 164 -12.98 -10.48 25.40
CA SER A 164 -13.58 -10.52 26.74
C SER A 164 -14.55 -11.69 26.90
N GLY A 165 -14.80 -12.44 25.83
CA GLY A 165 -15.69 -13.59 25.80
C GLY A 165 -17.16 -13.23 25.65
N VAL A 166 -17.48 -12.04 25.17
CA VAL A 166 -18.85 -11.55 24.95
C VAL A 166 -19.17 -11.60 23.45
N PHE A 167 -20.40 -11.96 23.11
CA PHE A 167 -20.91 -11.90 21.75
C PHE A 167 -21.37 -10.47 21.46
N GLU A 168 -20.60 -9.76 20.64
CA GLU A 168 -20.83 -8.37 20.30
C GLU A 168 -20.99 -8.21 18.79
N ASP A 169 -21.64 -7.13 18.38
CA ASP A 169 -21.77 -6.76 16.97
C ASP A 169 -20.39 -6.42 16.39
N TRP A 170 -20.20 -6.66 15.11
CA TRP A 170 -18.92 -6.40 14.47
C TRP A 170 -19.05 -5.89 13.03
N ILE A 171 -18.01 -5.19 12.60
CA ILE A 171 -17.81 -4.68 11.24
C ILE A 171 -16.45 -5.15 10.75
N GLU A 172 -16.40 -5.69 9.54
CA GLU A 172 -15.18 -6.10 8.89
C GLU A 172 -14.83 -5.16 7.75
N LEU A 173 -13.63 -4.62 7.78
CA LEU A 173 -13.01 -3.90 6.68
C LEU A 173 -12.15 -4.85 5.87
N TYR A 174 -12.12 -4.66 4.55
CA TYR A 174 -11.30 -5.42 3.62
C TYR A 174 -10.46 -4.50 2.74
N ASN A 175 -9.16 -4.79 2.65
CA ASN A 175 -8.25 -4.12 1.72
C ASN A 175 -8.34 -4.80 0.34
N THR A 176 -8.95 -4.13 -0.63
CA THR A 176 -9.15 -4.64 -1.99
C THR A 176 -7.90 -4.55 -2.86
N THR A 177 -6.84 -3.92 -2.37
CA THR A 177 -5.65 -3.60 -3.15
C THR A 177 -4.55 -4.65 -2.98
N ASN A 178 -3.53 -4.56 -3.82
CA ASN A 178 -2.34 -5.42 -3.76
C ASN A 178 -1.17 -4.81 -2.95
N PHE A 179 -1.44 -3.75 -2.16
CA PHE A 179 -0.46 -3.10 -1.29
C PHE A 179 -1.03 -2.89 0.11
N HIS A 180 -0.15 -2.65 1.07
CA HIS A 180 -0.53 -2.37 2.45
C HIS A 180 -1.20 -1.00 2.55
N ILE A 181 -2.27 -0.88 3.34
CA ILE A 181 -2.97 0.39 3.58
C ILE A 181 -3.05 0.69 5.07
N SER A 182 -2.56 1.87 5.45
CA SER A 182 -2.79 2.41 6.80
C SER A 182 -4.22 2.94 6.91
N ILE A 183 -4.96 2.48 7.93
CA ILE A 183 -6.28 3.00 8.26
C ILE A 183 -6.23 4.16 9.29
N ASN A 184 -5.02 4.61 9.64
CA ASN A 184 -4.85 5.80 10.48
C ASN A 184 -5.40 7.04 9.76
N GLY A 185 -6.28 7.77 10.44
CA GLY A 185 -6.95 8.95 9.85
C GLY A 185 -8.27 8.65 9.16
N LEU A 186 -8.71 7.39 9.15
CA LEU A 186 -10.08 7.02 8.82
C LEU A 186 -10.98 7.08 10.07
N PHE A 187 -12.25 7.25 9.79
CA PHE A 187 -13.33 7.27 10.79
C PHE A 187 -14.45 6.33 10.37
N LEU A 188 -15.05 5.68 11.35
CA LEU A 188 -16.22 4.83 11.18
C LEU A 188 -17.39 5.41 11.97
N THR A 189 -18.58 5.40 11.38
CA THR A 189 -19.78 5.95 12.02
C THR A 189 -21.04 5.22 11.60
N ASP A 190 -21.98 5.11 12.52
CA ASP A 190 -23.39 4.74 12.34
C ASP A 190 -24.31 5.98 12.20
N THR A 191 -23.74 7.18 12.27
CA THR A 191 -24.48 8.45 12.32
C THR A 191 -24.12 9.33 11.14
N VAL A 192 -24.98 9.40 10.12
CA VAL A 192 -24.76 10.15 8.86
C VAL A 192 -24.38 11.62 9.08
N SER A 193 -24.90 12.26 10.14
CA SER A 193 -24.60 13.66 10.47
C SER A 193 -23.27 13.86 11.21
N ASN A 194 -22.55 12.79 11.57
CA ASN A 194 -21.27 12.85 12.27
C ASN A 194 -20.28 11.86 11.67
N LEU A 195 -19.61 12.28 10.60
CA LEU A 195 -18.63 11.45 9.87
C LEU A 195 -17.39 11.09 10.68
N PHE A 196 -17.14 11.76 11.81
CA PHE A 196 -15.94 11.59 12.64
C PHE A 196 -16.24 10.94 14.01
N LYS A 197 -17.29 10.10 14.11
CA LYS A 197 -17.77 9.55 15.38
C LYS A 197 -16.73 8.70 16.08
N TRP A 198 -16.08 7.80 15.38
CA TRP A 198 -15.02 6.94 15.91
C TRP A 198 -13.81 6.91 14.99
N LYS A 199 -12.67 7.32 15.52
CA LYS A 199 -11.40 7.29 14.78
C LYS A 199 -10.82 5.89 14.81
N LEU A 200 -10.50 5.33 13.63
CA LEU A 200 -9.85 4.04 13.52
C LEU A 200 -8.45 4.06 14.17
N PRO A 201 -7.98 2.91 14.67
CA PRO A 201 -6.67 2.81 15.29
C PRO A 201 -5.53 3.01 14.27
N ASN A 202 -4.33 3.27 14.78
CA ASN A 202 -3.14 3.20 13.96
C ASN A 202 -2.83 1.74 13.65
N HIS A 203 -3.29 1.28 12.50
CA HIS A 203 -3.14 -0.09 12.02
C HIS A 203 -2.95 -0.14 10.51
N VAL A 204 -2.29 -1.18 10.02
CA VAL A 204 -2.05 -1.42 8.59
C VAL A 204 -2.73 -2.71 8.18
N ILE A 205 -3.61 -2.63 7.20
CA ILE A 205 -4.24 -3.81 6.60
C ILE A 205 -3.39 -4.28 5.42
N ALA A 206 -2.91 -5.52 5.48
CA ALA A 206 -2.14 -6.12 4.39
C ALA A 206 -2.96 -6.28 3.10
N PRO A 207 -2.33 -6.48 1.93
CA PRO A 207 -3.04 -6.74 0.68
C PRO A 207 -4.06 -7.87 0.82
N ASN A 208 -5.28 -7.67 0.29
CA ASN A 208 -6.35 -8.66 0.28
C ASN A 208 -6.63 -9.28 1.67
N SER A 209 -6.56 -8.45 2.71
CA SER A 209 -6.72 -8.88 4.11
C SER A 209 -7.79 -8.08 4.82
N TYR A 210 -8.18 -8.57 5.99
CA TYR A 210 -9.32 -8.09 6.77
C TYR A 210 -8.87 -7.38 8.04
N PHE A 211 -9.74 -6.51 8.54
CA PHE A 211 -9.62 -5.90 9.86
C PHE A 211 -11.01 -5.81 10.50
N THR A 212 -11.23 -6.58 11.56
CA THR A 212 -12.51 -6.61 12.26
C THR A 212 -12.52 -5.64 13.44
N ILE A 213 -13.65 -4.97 13.60
CA ILE A 213 -13.95 -3.97 14.61
C ILE A 213 -15.19 -4.44 15.37
N TRP A 214 -15.13 -4.43 16.70
CA TRP A 214 -16.28 -4.66 17.57
C TRP A 214 -17.08 -3.37 17.74
N ALA A 215 -18.35 -3.39 17.41
CA ALA A 215 -19.25 -2.26 17.53
C ALA A 215 -20.09 -2.44 18.82
N ASP A 216 -19.49 -2.13 19.97
CA ASP A 216 -19.97 -2.55 21.29
C ASP A 216 -20.00 -1.45 22.37
N GLU A 217 -19.55 -0.24 22.03
CA GLU A 217 -19.38 0.89 22.97
C GLU A 217 -18.34 0.64 24.08
N ASP A 218 -17.54 -0.42 23.99
CA ASP A 218 -16.61 -0.85 25.02
C ASP A 218 -15.15 -0.50 24.71
N GLY A 219 -14.90 0.73 24.27
CA GLY A 219 -13.55 1.22 23.90
C GLY A 219 -12.47 1.04 24.97
N HIS A 220 -12.85 0.73 26.24
CA HIS A 220 -11.90 0.38 27.30
C HIS A 220 -11.31 -1.03 27.15
N GLN A 221 -11.91 -1.91 26.35
CA GLN A 221 -11.45 -3.27 26.11
C GLN A 221 -10.34 -3.34 25.03
N GLY A 222 -10.09 -2.24 24.30
CA GLY A 222 -8.96 -2.15 23.38
C GLY A 222 -9.26 -1.36 22.12
N PHE A 223 -8.24 -1.28 21.27
CA PHE A 223 -8.26 -0.41 20.08
C PHE A 223 -9.18 -0.88 18.94
N LYS A 224 -9.72 -2.09 19.03
CA LYS A 224 -10.69 -2.64 18.06
C LYS A 224 -12.15 -2.44 18.46
N HIS A 225 -12.40 -1.81 19.60
CA HIS A 225 -13.75 -1.61 20.16
C HIS A 225 -14.22 -0.18 19.86
N ALA A 226 -15.26 -0.07 19.03
CA ALA A 226 -15.83 1.21 18.63
C ALA A 226 -16.68 1.82 19.76
N ASN A 227 -16.91 3.13 19.68
CA ASN A 227 -17.74 3.87 20.65
C ASN A 227 -19.22 3.92 20.26
N PHE A 228 -19.70 2.93 19.50
CA PHE A 228 -21.08 2.80 19.07
C PHE A 228 -21.46 1.32 18.90
N LYS A 229 -22.75 1.04 18.89
CA LYS A 229 -23.34 -0.27 18.59
C LYS A 229 -24.09 -0.24 17.27
N LEU A 230 -24.23 -1.38 16.63
CA LEU A 230 -25.06 -1.50 15.43
C LEU A 230 -26.53 -1.72 15.80
N SER A 231 -27.41 -1.13 15.01
CA SER A 231 -28.85 -1.35 15.16
C SER A 231 -29.30 -2.62 14.44
N ASN A 232 -29.91 -3.56 15.15
CA ASN A 232 -30.51 -4.74 14.51
C ASN A 232 -31.73 -4.41 13.63
N MET A 233 -32.28 -3.20 13.75
CA MET A 233 -33.41 -2.72 12.91
C MET A 233 -32.93 -2.12 11.58
N GLY A 234 -31.60 -2.01 11.38
CA GLY A 234 -31.00 -1.42 10.23
C GLY A 234 -30.60 0.03 10.44
N GLU A 235 -29.54 0.42 9.75
CA GLU A 235 -28.99 1.77 9.73
C GLU A 235 -27.97 1.94 8.59
N THR A 236 -27.28 3.07 8.57
CA THR A 236 -26.18 3.34 7.62
C THR A 236 -24.86 3.38 8.36
N VAL A 237 -23.89 2.57 7.92
CA VAL A 237 -22.50 2.62 8.37
C VAL A 237 -21.66 3.30 7.30
N ILE A 238 -20.80 4.25 7.69
CA ILE A 238 -19.97 5.04 6.79
C ILE A 238 -18.53 4.97 7.24
N LEU A 239 -17.63 4.71 6.29
CA LEU A 239 -16.19 4.84 6.42
C LEU A 239 -15.76 6.15 5.72
N SER A 240 -15.13 7.07 6.45
CA SER A 240 -14.75 8.39 5.94
C SER A 240 -13.31 8.76 6.27
N GLN A 241 -12.76 9.73 5.54
CA GLN A 241 -11.48 10.36 5.81
C GLN A 241 -11.66 11.68 6.59
N TYR A 242 -10.56 12.19 7.13
CA TYR A 242 -10.52 13.44 7.91
C TYR A 242 -10.97 14.68 7.10
N ASP A 243 -10.93 14.63 5.77
CA ASP A 243 -11.41 15.68 4.86
C ASP A 243 -12.89 15.53 4.49
N SER A 244 -13.62 14.65 5.16
CA SER A 244 -15.01 14.28 4.91
C SER A 244 -15.25 13.48 3.63
N THR A 245 -14.21 13.02 2.95
CA THR A 245 -14.36 12.11 1.82
C THR A 245 -14.89 10.77 2.30
N ILE A 246 -16.00 10.31 1.71
CA ILE A 246 -16.55 8.98 1.98
C ILE A 246 -15.73 7.95 1.20
N VAL A 247 -15.11 7.02 1.93
CA VAL A 247 -14.34 5.91 1.36
C VAL A 247 -15.27 4.78 0.94
N ASP A 248 -16.20 4.41 1.84
CA ASP A 248 -17.25 3.43 1.58
C ASP A 248 -18.44 3.66 2.50
N SER A 249 -19.61 3.16 2.11
CA SER A 249 -20.82 3.22 2.95
C SER A 249 -21.78 2.11 2.62
N ILE A 250 -22.52 1.66 3.62
CA ILE A 250 -23.59 0.66 3.46
C ILE A 250 -24.81 1.04 4.29
N THR A 251 -25.98 0.92 3.71
CA THR A 251 -27.25 0.95 4.42
C THR A 251 -27.85 -0.46 4.43
N TYR A 252 -28.09 -0.99 5.58
CA TYR A 252 -28.70 -2.30 5.75
C TYR A 252 -30.06 -2.20 6.43
N GLN A 253 -30.86 -3.22 6.26
CA GLN A 253 -32.20 -3.36 6.85
C GLN A 253 -32.13 -4.24 8.11
N SER A 254 -33.26 -4.51 8.73
CA SER A 254 -33.39 -5.40 9.88
C SER A 254 -32.63 -6.72 9.66
N GLN A 255 -31.80 -7.09 10.63
CA GLN A 255 -30.93 -8.27 10.58
C GLN A 255 -31.54 -9.44 11.38
N ILE A 256 -31.16 -10.66 10.99
CA ILE A 256 -31.55 -11.91 11.66
C ILE A 256 -30.42 -12.31 12.62
N ASP A 257 -30.75 -12.92 13.75
CA ASP A 257 -29.79 -13.46 14.71
C ASP A 257 -28.73 -14.35 14.02
N ASN A 258 -27.46 -14.08 14.26
CA ASN A 258 -26.34 -14.88 13.77
C ASN A 258 -26.22 -14.98 12.24
N ILE A 259 -26.81 -14.05 11.51
CA ILE A 259 -26.67 -13.88 10.08
C ILE A 259 -25.94 -12.55 9.85
N SER A 260 -24.90 -12.56 9.04
CA SER A 260 -24.19 -11.36 8.64
C SER A 260 -24.75 -10.76 7.36
N PHE A 261 -24.33 -9.54 7.05
CA PHE A 261 -24.64 -8.84 5.82
C PHE A 261 -23.33 -8.40 5.17
N GLY A 262 -22.97 -9.00 4.05
CA GLY A 262 -21.65 -8.84 3.48
C GLY A 262 -21.61 -8.86 1.96
N ARG A 263 -20.48 -8.42 1.39
CA ARG A 263 -20.21 -8.42 -0.04
C ARG A 263 -19.83 -9.83 -0.49
N SER A 264 -20.50 -10.34 -1.52
CA SER A 264 -20.11 -11.57 -2.19
C SER A 264 -20.02 -11.32 -3.70
N PRO A 265 -18.83 -11.50 -4.32
CA PRO A 265 -17.54 -11.80 -3.72
C PRO A 265 -16.95 -10.62 -2.91
N ASN A 266 -15.94 -10.93 -2.08
CA ASN A 266 -15.22 -9.96 -1.27
C ASN A 266 -14.87 -8.66 -1.99
N GLY A 267 -15.09 -7.54 -1.32
CA GLY A 267 -14.66 -6.21 -1.75
C GLY A 267 -15.44 -5.59 -2.90
N PHE A 268 -15.99 -6.37 -3.80
CA PHE A 268 -16.60 -5.90 -5.04
C PHE A 268 -18.06 -6.33 -5.24
N GLY A 269 -18.51 -7.34 -4.52
CA GLY A 269 -19.84 -7.91 -4.66
C GLY A 269 -20.95 -7.02 -4.16
N PHE A 270 -22.18 -7.41 -4.50
CA PHE A 270 -23.36 -6.84 -3.86
C PHE A 270 -23.47 -7.38 -2.43
N PHE A 271 -24.08 -6.59 -1.56
CA PHE A 271 -24.37 -7.02 -0.22
C PHE A 271 -25.57 -7.98 -0.20
N ASP A 272 -25.41 -9.09 0.52
CA ASP A 272 -26.47 -10.08 0.77
C ASP A 272 -26.36 -10.63 2.20
N MET A 273 -27.37 -11.34 2.64
CA MET A 273 -27.33 -12.08 3.89
C MET A 273 -26.45 -13.33 3.73
N LEU A 274 -25.49 -13.49 4.62
CA LEU A 274 -24.48 -14.54 4.56
C LEU A 274 -24.44 -15.37 5.84
N THR A 275 -23.99 -16.61 5.73
CA THR A 275 -23.40 -17.28 6.88
C THR A 275 -22.13 -16.53 7.26
N PRO A 276 -21.97 -16.10 8.52
CA PRO A 276 -20.84 -15.26 8.89
C PRO A 276 -19.49 -15.89 8.58
N THR A 277 -18.60 -15.10 7.97
CA THR A 277 -17.31 -15.58 7.48
C THR A 277 -16.11 -15.03 8.27
N TYR A 278 -16.31 -14.07 9.12
CA TYR A 278 -15.34 -13.46 10.05
C TYR A 278 -13.85 -13.70 9.72
N ASN A 279 -13.15 -12.67 9.22
CA ASN A 279 -11.76 -12.72 8.75
C ASN A 279 -11.48 -13.76 7.66
N SER A 280 -12.46 -14.06 6.84
CA SER A 280 -12.32 -14.98 5.73
C SER A 280 -13.18 -14.57 4.53
N ASN A 281 -13.08 -15.32 3.44
CA ASN A 281 -13.73 -14.99 2.19
C ASN A 281 -15.25 -15.17 2.28
N ASN A 282 -16.02 -14.21 1.73
CA ASN A 282 -17.48 -14.21 1.69
C ASN A 282 -18.06 -15.02 0.50
N ASP A 283 -17.29 -15.90 -0.13
CA ASP A 283 -17.74 -16.70 -1.30
C ASP A 283 -18.50 -17.95 -0.92
#